data_25e1a0805702b6f728ae5167ab77dc08
#
_entry.id   25e1a0805702b6f728ae5167ab77dc08
#
_cell.length_a   1.000
_cell.length_b   1.000
_cell.length_c   1.000
_cell.angle_alpha   90.00
_cell.angle_beta   90.00
_cell.angle_gamma   90.00
#
_symmetry.space_group_name_H-M   'P 1'
#
loop_
_entity.id
_entity.type
_entity.pdbx_description
1 polymer ?
#
loop_
_entity_poly.entity_id
_entity_poly.type
_entity_poly.pdbx_seq_one_letter_code
_entity_poly.pdbx_strand_id
1 'polypeptide(L)'
;MSEANGDADHGDATKAGPVLLTGASGLLGSWLLRTTPPDMEVIALTHLHRVAGVREVRADLRDAHSTMAAVGRAGPSLVIHAAYAHDRAAIVDATEHIVAAASEIDADIVIISSDAVFSGDGIARDEASRPDPVWDYGRWKAESERIALRGSHSAALVRLPLLVSIDPDDHVVREIRTRVGRGETTTWFTDETRQPALAEEVAIAIWNIAGLMAPVRRGTWHLAGSERLTRYEIALRVADRLQIRPDLIRAAVTPAGIVRPRDIAFTDARARAELNWHPSPVLR
;
A
#
# COMPACT_ATOMS: atom_id res chain seq x y z
N MET A 1 -23.89 -49.60 -22.71
CA MET A 1 -23.96 -48.13 -22.85
C MET A 1 -24.06 -47.59 -21.43
N SER A 2 -22.93 -47.17 -20.91
CA SER A 2 -22.84 -46.53 -19.59
C SER A 2 -21.98 -45.29 -19.78
N GLU A 3 -22.63 -44.14 -19.74
CA GLU A 3 -21.96 -42.84 -19.83
C GLU A 3 -21.27 -42.54 -18.51
N ALA A 4 -19.97 -42.37 -18.55
CA ALA A 4 -19.17 -41.88 -17.47
C ALA A 4 -19.23 -40.36 -17.51
N ASN A 5 -20.00 -39.76 -16.60
CA ASN A 5 -19.93 -38.34 -16.24
C ASN A 5 -18.61 -38.12 -15.51
N GLY A 6 -17.66 -37.48 -16.18
CA GLY A 6 -16.48 -36.90 -15.55
C GLY A 6 -16.81 -35.53 -14.97
N ASP A 7 -17.15 -35.48 -13.69
CA ASP A 7 -17.14 -34.26 -12.91
C ASP A 7 -15.70 -33.76 -12.75
N ALA A 8 -15.34 -32.75 -13.53
CA ALA A 8 -14.13 -31.99 -13.30
C ALA A 8 -14.45 -30.91 -12.25
N ASP A 9 -14.38 -31.31 -11.00
CA ASP A 9 -14.35 -30.37 -9.86
C ASP A 9 -13.02 -29.58 -9.90
N HIS A 10 -13.01 -28.47 -10.58
CA HIS A 10 -11.95 -27.47 -10.50
C HIS A 10 -12.28 -26.50 -9.33
N GLY A 11 -12.43 -27.04 -8.14
CA GLY A 11 -12.40 -26.28 -6.90
C GLY A 11 -10.98 -25.78 -6.65
N ASP A 12 -10.65 -24.62 -7.19
CA ASP A 12 -9.44 -23.86 -6.82
C ASP A 12 -9.69 -23.28 -5.42
N ALA A 13 -9.47 -24.11 -4.39
CA ALA A 13 -9.54 -23.68 -3.00
C ALA A 13 -8.41 -22.67 -2.77
N THR A 14 -8.71 -21.55 -2.09
CA THR A 14 -7.66 -20.64 -1.58
C THR A 14 -6.61 -21.46 -0.84
N LYS A 15 -5.32 -21.29 -1.19
CA LYS A 15 -4.21 -22.01 -0.55
C LYS A 15 -4.30 -21.83 0.96
N ALA A 16 -4.47 -22.91 1.70
CA ALA A 16 -4.52 -22.86 3.16
C ALA A 16 -3.11 -22.58 3.70
N GLY A 17 -2.96 -21.52 4.50
CA GLY A 17 -1.70 -21.16 5.12
C GLY A 17 -1.69 -19.72 5.62
N PRO A 18 -0.68 -19.34 6.43
CA PRO A 18 -0.60 -18.00 6.97
C PRO A 18 -0.29 -16.95 5.89
N VAL A 19 -0.66 -15.70 6.18
CA VAL A 19 -0.25 -14.53 5.40
C VAL A 19 1.02 -13.94 5.99
N LEU A 20 2.06 -13.78 5.17
CA LEU A 20 3.28 -13.07 5.58
C LEU A 20 3.14 -11.58 5.26
N LEU A 21 3.16 -10.74 6.29
CA LEU A 21 3.08 -9.29 6.16
C LEU A 21 4.45 -8.65 6.36
N THR A 22 5.02 -8.02 5.34
CA THR A 22 6.18 -7.15 5.48
C THR A 22 5.75 -5.72 5.76
N GLY A 23 6.60 -4.95 6.47
CA GLY A 23 6.24 -3.57 6.80
C GLY A 23 5.17 -3.44 7.90
N ALA A 24 4.96 -4.48 8.70
CA ALA A 24 3.95 -4.55 9.75
C ALA A 24 4.06 -3.43 10.81
N SER A 25 5.25 -2.88 11.05
CA SER A 25 5.49 -1.74 11.98
C SER A 25 5.20 -0.36 11.36
N GLY A 26 4.90 -0.28 10.06
CA GLY A 26 4.52 0.95 9.37
C GLY A 26 3.06 1.31 9.56
N LEU A 27 2.65 2.51 9.05
CA LEU A 27 1.26 2.98 9.13
C LEU A 27 0.28 1.95 8.55
N LEU A 28 0.45 1.59 7.28
CA LEU A 28 -0.43 0.62 6.63
C LEU A 28 -0.36 -0.76 7.29
N GLY A 29 0.86 -1.22 7.63
CA GLY A 29 1.05 -2.51 8.29
C GLY A 29 0.33 -2.60 9.63
N SER A 30 0.34 -1.52 10.43
CA SER A 30 -0.39 -1.49 11.70
C SER A 30 -1.92 -1.54 11.50
N TRP A 31 -2.45 -0.90 10.44
CA TRP A 31 -3.86 -1.02 10.11
C TRP A 31 -4.22 -2.40 9.56
N LEU A 32 -3.37 -3.01 8.73
CA LEU A 32 -3.56 -4.40 8.29
C LEU A 32 -3.64 -5.35 9.48
N LEU A 33 -2.78 -5.19 10.49
CA LEU A 33 -2.87 -6.01 11.70
C LEU A 33 -4.14 -5.74 12.54
N ARG A 34 -4.56 -4.49 12.66
CA ARG A 34 -5.80 -4.12 13.40
C ARG A 34 -7.07 -4.63 12.72
N THR A 35 -7.06 -4.74 11.40
CA THR A 35 -8.20 -5.16 10.56
C THR A 35 -8.07 -6.57 10.01
N THR A 36 -7.15 -7.37 10.57
CA THR A 36 -6.97 -8.78 10.17
C THR A 36 -8.29 -9.54 10.33
N PRO A 37 -8.78 -10.22 9.27
CA PRO A 37 -9.94 -11.09 9.39
C PRO A 37 -9.75 -12.17 10.45
N PRO A 38 -10.79 -12.54 11.22
CA PRO A 38 -10.64 -13.43 12.39
C PRO A 38 -10.10 -14.82 12.08
N ASP A 39 -10.31 -15.31 10.86
CA ASP A 39 -9.90 -16.62 10.35
C ASP A 39 -8.55 -16.61 9.65
N MET A 40 -7.89 -15.46 9.57
CA MET A 40 -6.56 -15.34 8.95
C MET A 40 -5.44 -15.35 9.98
N GLU A 41 -4.49 -16.27 9.85
CA GLU A 41 -3.22 -16.22 10.58
C GLU A 41 -2.26 -15.27 9.86
N VAL A 42 -1.74 -14.27 10.57
CA VAL A 42 -0.72 -13.34 10.06
C VAL A 42 0.62 -13.56 10.75
N ILE A 43 1.68 -13.64 9.95
CA ILE A 43 3.07 -13.63 10.43
C ILE A 43 3.70 -12.32 9.98
N ALA A 44 4.22 -11.52 10.91
CA ALA A 44 4.93 -10.29 10.58
C ALA A 44 6.38 -10.59 10.22
N LEU A 45 6.84 -10.12 9.05
CA LEU A 45 8.27 -10.07 8.76
C LEU A 45 8.81 -8.72 9.21
N THR A 46 9.70 -8.75 10.19
CA THR A 46 10.26 -7.55 10.84
C THR A 46 11.77 -7.48 10.65
N HIS A 47 12.35 -6.28 10.74
CA HIS A 47 13.80 -6.08 10.73
C HIS A 47 14.26 -5.40 12.01
N LEU A 48 14.14 -4.07 12.11
CA LEU A 48 14.62 -3.28 13.26
C LEU A 48 13.56 -3.15 14.36
N HIS A 49 12.28 -3.05 13.97
CA HIS A 49 11.18 -2.79 14.89
C HIS A 49 10.32 -4.03 15.05
N ARG A 50 10.16 -4.49 16.29
CA ARG A 50 9.27 -5.59 16.64
C ARG A 50 7.81 -5.13 16.64
N VAL A 51 6.91 -6.08 16.46
CA VAL A 51 5.46 -5.85 16.53
C VAL A 51 4.87 -6.78 17.58
N ALA A 52 4.26 -6.20 18.60
CA ALA A 52 3.67 -6.99 19.69
C ALA A 52 2.38 -7.68 19.25
N GLY A 53 2.09 -8.85 19.84
CA GLY A 53 0.80 -9.53 19.66
C GLY A 53 0.66 -10.31 18.35
N VAL A 54 1.70 -10.43 17.55
CA VAL A 54 1.70 -11.21 16.30
C VAL A 54 2.94 -12.12 16.25
N ARG A 55 2.82 -13.28 15.61
CA ARG A 55 3.96 -14.15 15.31
C ARG A 55 4.94 -13.43 14.39
N GLU A 56 6.24 -13.47 14.70
CA GLU A 56 7.27 -12.76 13.93
C GLU A 56 8.30 -13.71 13.32
N VAL A 57 8.75 -13.36 12.11
CA VAL A 57 10.03 -13.80 11.55
C VAL A 57 10.89 -12.57 11.25
N ARG A 58 12.21 -12.68 11.36
CA ARG A 58 13.12 -11.55 11.17
C ARG A 58 13.99 -11.73 9.93
N ALA A 59 14.06 -10.67 9.12
CA ALA A 59 14.97 -10.55 8.00
C ALA A 59 15.25 -9.08 7.65
N ASP A 60 16.41 -8.81 7.10
CA ASP A 60 16.65 -7.62 6.28
C ASP A 60 16.25 -7.96 4.84
N LEU A 61 15.21 -7.34 4.32
CA LEU A 61 14.72 -7.60 2.96
C LEU A 61 15.72 -7.18 1.86
N ARG A 62 16.73 -6.38 2.19
CA ARG A 62 17.83 -6.03 1.29
C ARG A 62 18.85 -7.17 1.12
N ASP A 63 18.76 -8.19 1.96
CA ASP A 63 19.59 -9.40 1.89
C ASP A 63 18.74 -10.57 1.38
N ALA A 64 19.09 -11.08 0.20
CA ALA A 64 18.35 -12.15 -0.48
C ALA A 64 18.32 -13.45 0.34
N HIS A 65 19.45 -13.83 0.95
CA HIS A 65 19.55 -15.07 1.74
C HIS A 65 18.71 -14.98 3.02
N SER A 66 18.79 -13.85 3.72
CA SER A 66 17.99 -13.58 4.92
C SER A 66 16.49 -13.61 4.59
N THR A 67 16.09 -12.99 3.48
CA THR A 67 14.69 -12.96 3.00
C THR A 67 14.19 -14.37 2.67
N MET A 68 14.94 -15.12 1.87
CA MET A 68 14.60 -16.51 1.50
C MET A 68 14.41 -17.39 2.72
N ALA A 69 15.36 -17.34 3.66
CA ALA A 69 15.31 -18.12 4.88
C ALA A 69 14.11 -17.74 5.78
N ALA A 70 13.74 -16.45 5.85
CA ALA A 70 12.61 -16.00 6.64
C ALA A 70 11.27 -16.40 6.01
N VAL A 71 11.11 -16.27 4.69
CA VAL A 71 9.91 -16.71 3.95
C VAL A 71 9.74 -18.22 4.07
N GLY A 72 10.81 -19.01 3.87
CA GLY A 72 10.77 -20.46 4.02
C GLY A 72 10.37 -20.91 5.43
N ARG A 73 10.87 -20.22 6.50
CA ARG A 73 10.45 -20.52 7.88
C ARG A 73 9.01 -20.13 8.19
N ALA A 74 8.50 -19.07 7.55
CA ALA A 74 7.12 -18.64 7.70
C ALA A 74 6.14 -19.58 6.99
N GLY A 75 6.54 -20.12 5.83
CA GLY A 75 5.71 -20.99 4.98
C GLY A 75 4.36 -20.37 4.59
N PRO A 76 4.33 -19.12 4.11
CA PRO A 76 3.07 -18.46 3.83
C PRO A 76 2.42 -19.01 2.56
N SER A 77 1.08 -18.97 2.52
CA SER A 77 0.32 -19.15 1.28
C SER A 77 0.21 -17.85 0.47
N LEU A 78 0.30 -16.71 1.16
CA LEU A 78 0.23 -15.38 0.57
C LEU A 78 1.22 -14.42 1.25
N VAL A 79 1.87 -13.58 0.47
CA VAL A 79 2.71 -12.49 0.96
C VAL A 79 2.04 -11.14 0.66
N ILE A 80 1.85 -10.29 1.67
CA ILE A 80 1.50 -8.88 1.50
C ILE A 80 2.78 -8.06 1.73
N HIS A 81 3.34 -7.50 0.65
CA HIS A 81 4.57 -6.73 0.71
C HIS A 81 4.28 -5.23 0.82
N ALA A 82 4.25 -4.72 2.06
CA ALA A 82 4.02 -3.31 2.39
C ALA A 82 5.25 -2.61 2.96
N ALA A 83 6.40 -3.29 3.06
CA ALA A 83 7.64 -2.68 3.52
C ALA A 83 8.20 -1.69 2.50
N TYR A 84 8.67 -0.54 2.98
CA TYR A 84 9.44 0.41 2.18
C TYR A 84 10.30 1.33 3.08
N ALA A 85 11.31 1.95 2.47
CA ALA A 85 12.00 3.13 2.98
C ALA A 85 12.29 4.08 1.81
N HIS A 86 12.90 5.24 2.08
CA HIS A 86 13.15 6.23 1.03
C HIS A 86 14.49 5.98 0.32
N ASP A 87 14.75 4.73 -0.05
CA ASP A 87 15.94 4.34 -0.84
C ASP A 87 15.58 3.19 -1.80
N ARG A 88 16.41 3.04 -2.85
CA ARG A 88 16.19 2.06 -3.90
C ARG A 88 16.27 0.62 -3.37
N ALA A 89 17.23 0.32 -2.51
CA ALA A 89 17.44 -1.04 -2.01
C ALA A 89 16.23 -1.52 -1.18
N ALA A 90 15.65 -0.64 -0.36
CA ALA A 90 14.46 -0.96 0.43
C ALA A 90 13.16 -1.06 -0.38
N ILE A 91 13.14 -0.57 -1.62
CA ILE A 91 11.96 -0.64 -2.50
C ILE A 91 12.16 -1.67 -3.60
N VAL A 92 13.25 -1.58 -4.37
CA VAL A 92 13.45 -2.40 -5.56
C VAL A 92 14.06 -3.75 -5.19
N ASP A 93 15.23 -3.74 -4.53
CA ASP A 93 15.97 -4.97 -4.23
C ASP A 93 15.17 -5.82 -3.22
N ALA A 94 14.54 -5.19 -2.22
CA ALA A 94 13.63 -5.87 -1.30
C ALA A 94 12.42 -6.51 -2.01
N THR A 95 11.83 -5.85 -3.02
CA THR A 95 10.75 -6.45 -3.82
C THR A 95 11.27 -7.63 -4.63
N GLU A 96 12.44 -7.53 -5.25
CA GLU A 96 13.04 -8.62 -6.01
C GLU A 96 13.25 -9.87 -5.13
N HIS A 97 13.83 -9.68 -3.95
CA HIS A 97 14.09 -10.77 -3.01
C HIS A 97 12.81 -11.41 -2.48
N ILE A 98 11.80 -10.62 -2.13
CA ILE A 98 10.54 -11.17 -1.60
C ILE A 98 9.72 -11.88 -2.68
N VAL A 99 9.73 -11.38 -3.92
CA VAL A 99 9.09 -12.03 -5.07
C VAL A 99 9.76 -13.36 -5.38
N ALA A 100 11.09 -13.40 -5.42
CA ALA A 100 11.85 -14.63 -5.62
C ALA A 100 11.56 -15.67 -4.52
N ALA A 101 11.57 -15.24 -3.26
CA ALA A 101 11.30 -16.12 -2.12
C ALA A 101 9.86 -16.64 -2.10
N ALA A 102 8.87 -15.82 -2.45
CA ALA A 102 7.48 -16.26 -2.57
C ALA A 102 7.29 -17.25 -3.72
N SER A 103 7.93 -17.00 -4.87
CA SER A 103 7.85 -17.88 -6.03
C SER A 103 8.48 -19.26 -5.76
N GLU A 104 9.57 -19.32 -4.99
CA GLU A 104 10.25 -20.59 -4.66
C GLU A 104 9.35 -21.57 -3.88
N ILE A 105 8.43 -21.05 -3.08
CA ILE A 105 7.49 -21.84 -2.26
C ILE A 105 6.07 -21.82 -2.82
N ASP A 106 5.88 -21.34 -4.04
CA ASP A 106 4.57 -21.19 -4.69
C ASP A 106 3.55 -20.38 -3.88
N ALA A 107 4.02 -19.36 -3.14
CA ALA A 107 3.15 -18.42 -2.42
C ALA A 107 2.65 -17.32 -3.37
N ASP A 108 1.37 -16.95 -3.19
CA ASP A 108 0.80 -15.80 -3.86
C ASP A 108 1.38 -14.47 -3.32
N ILE A 109 1.25 -13.38 -4.09
CA ILE A 109 1.82 -12.11 -3.65
C ILE A 109 0.94 -10.91 -3.97
N VAL A 110 0.79 -10.01 -2.97
CA VAL A 110 0.20 -8.68 -3.09
C VAL A 110 1.29 -7.64 -2.83
N ILE A 111 1.58 -6.82 -3.82
CA ILE A 111 2.58 -5.75 -3.73
C ILE A 111 1.88 -4.42 -3.52
N ILE A 112 2.26 -3.72 -2.48
CA ILE A 112 1.78 -2.37 -2.22
C ILE A 112 2.62 -1.37 -3.01
N SER A 113 1.98 -0.76 -4.02
CA SER A 113 2.52 0.31 -4.84
C SER A 113 1.95 1.68 -4.42
N SER A 114 2.06 2.69 -5.27
CA SER A 114 1.66 4.06 -4.97
C SER A 114 1.14 4.76 -6.22
N ASP A 115 0.25 5.73 -6.03
CA ASP A 115 -0.16 6.72 -7.02
C ASP A 115 1.03 7.52 -7.60
N ALA A 116 2.13 7.61 -6.85
CA ALA A 116 3.38 8.29 -7.24
C ALA A 116 4.09 7.66 -8.45
N VAL A 117 3.61 6.52 -8.96
CA VAL A 117 4.05 5.95 -10.24
C VAL A 117 3.57 6.78 -11.43
N PHE A 118 2.67 7.73 -11.22
CA PHE A 118 2.17 8.65 -12.23
C PHE A 118 2.83 10.02 -12.14
N SER A 119 2.90 10.72 -13.29
CA SER A 119 3.54 12.03 -13.43
C SER A 119 2.84 13.14 -12.64
N GLY A 120 1.53 13.02 -12.45
CA GLY A 120 0.75 14.04 -11.75
C GLY A 120 0.49 15.27 -12.61
N ASP A 121 0.05 15.05 -13.83
CA ASP A 121 -0.32 16.05 -14.84
C ASP A 121 -1.84 16.40 -14.82
N GLY A 122 -2.58 15.91 -13.83
CA GLY A 122 -4.03 16.10 -13.70
C GLY A 122 -4.88 15.15 -14.53
N ILE A 123 -4.27 14.34 -15.40
CA ILE A 123 -5.00 13.37 -16.22
C ILE A 123 -5.31 12.14 -15.38
N ALA A 124 -6.58 11.74 -15.33
CA ALA A 124 -6.99 10.54 -14.60
C ALA A 124 -6.44 9.27 -15.28
N ARG A 125 -5.74 8.46 -14.50
CA ARG A 125 -5.17 7.18 -14.95
C ARG A 125 -6.02 6.02 -14.45
N ASP A 126 -6.26 5.05 -15.29
CA ASP A 126 -6.89 3.78 -14.96
C ASP A 126 -5.86 2.69 -14.61
N GLU A 127 -6.34 1.50 -14.24
CA GLU A 127 -5.49 0.37 -13.85
C GLU A 127 -4.62 -0.15 -15.02
N ALA A 128 -5.02 0.08 -16.28
CA ALA A 128 -4.27 -0.28 -17.48
C ALA A 128 -3.21 0.77 -17.86
N SER A 129 -3.28 1.95 -17.27
CA SER A 129 -2.35 3.05 -17.57
C SER A 129 -0.92 2.71 -17.15
N ARG A 130 0.02 2.98 -18.06
CA ARG A 130 1.45 2.75 -17.81
C ARG A 130 2.00 3.79 -16.83
N PRO A 131 2.85 3.38 -15.88
CA PRO A 131 3.61 4.30 -15.04
C PRO A 131 4.44 5.29 -15.86
N ASP A 132 4.42 6.57 -15.47
CA ASP A 132 5.16 7.67 -16.08
C ASP A 132 5.80 8.60 -15.01
N PRO A 133 6.49 8.04 -13.99
CA PRO A 133 6.93 8.77 -12.80
C PRO A 133 7.95 9.88 -13.13
N VAL A 134 7.82 11.01 -12.42
CA VAL A 134 8.73 12.17 -12.58
C VAL A 134 9.85 12.22 -11.55
N TRP A 135 9.79 11.40 -10.49
CA TRP A 135 10.76 11.40 -9.38
C TRP A 135 11.21 9.99 -8.98
N ASP A 136 12.28 9.88 -8.22
CA ASP A 136 12.95 8.60 -7.96
C ASP A 136 12.06 7.61 -7.20
N TYR A 137 11.34 8.03 -6.18
CA TYR A 137 10.40 7.16 -5.46
C TYR A 137 9.38 6.52 -6.40
N GLY A 138 8.79 7.30 -7.29
CA GLY A 138 7.84 6.79 -8.29
C GLY A 138 8.52 5.83 -9.28
N ARG A 139 9.76 6.11 -9.70
CA ARG A 139 10.55 5.21 -10.58
C ARG A 139 10.84 3.89 -9.91
N TRP A 140 11.24 3.90 -8.63
CA TRP A 140 11.49 2.67 -7.86
C TRP A 140 10.20 1.86 -7.65
N LYS A 141 9.07 2.51 -7.35
CA LYS A 141 7.78 1.81 -7.27
C LYS A 141 7.36 1.20 -8.60
N ALA A 142 7.50 1.92 -9.71
CA ALA A 142 7.21 1.38 -11.04
C ALA A 142 8.16 0.22 -11.43
N GLU A 143 9.43 0.26 -11.02
CA GLU A 143 10.37 -0.84 -11.19
C GLU A 143 9.95 -2.07 -10.37
N SER A 144 9.53 -1.88 -9.13
CA SER A 144 9.00 -2.94 -8.25
C SER A 144 7.75 -3.59 -8.82
N GLU A 145 6.82 -2.81 -9.38
CA GLU A 145 5.64 -3.35 -10.09
C GLU A 145 6.05 -4.28 -11.24
N ARG A 146 7.02 -3.84 -12.04
CA ARG A 146 7.53 -4.62 -13.19
C ARG A 146 8.22 -5.92 -12.74
N ILE A 147 8.98 -5.87 -11.63
CA ILE A 147 9.62 -7.06 -11.03
C ILE A 147 8.55 -8.05 -10.60
N ALA A 148 7.54 -7.60 -9.85
CA ALA A 148 6.48 -8.46 -9.35
C ALA A 148 5.69 -9.14 -10.47
N LEU A 149 5.30 -8.40 -11.51
CA LEU A 149 4.56 -8.94 -12.65
C LEU A 149 5.35 -9.94 -13.49
N ARG A 150 6.68 -9.86 -13.48
CA ARG A 150 7.55 -10.82 -14.17
C ARG A 150 7.89 -12.03 -13.31
N GLY A 151 8.06 -11.83 -12.02
CA GLY A 151 8.54 -12.84 -11.09
C GLY A 151 7.44 -13.71 -10.48
N SER A 152 6.16 -13.29 -10.58
CA SER A 152 5.04 -14.06 -10.04
C SER A 152 3.84 -14.04 -10.99
N HIS A 153 3.31 -15.21 -11.28
CA HIS A 153 2.11 -15.36 -12.11
C HIS A 153 0.81 -14.97 -11.36
N SER A 154 0.85 -14.90 -10.03
CA SER A 154 -0.30 -14.53 -9.18
C SER A 154 -0.22 -13.08 -8.64
N ALA A 155 0.76 -12.28 -9.06
CA ALA A 155 0.99 -10.96 -8.52
C ALA A 155 -0.23 -10.03 -8.64
N ALA A 156 -0.65 -9.47 -7.50
CA ALA A 156 -1.56 -8.33 -7.43
C ALA A 156 -0.77 -7.07 -7.06
N LEU A 157 -0.97 -6.01 -7.81
CA LEU A 157 -0.38 -4.69 -7.55
C LEU A 157 -1.47 -3.78 -7.01
N VAL A 158 -1.28 -3.20 -5.83
CA VAL A 158 -2.24 -2.28 -5.25
C VAL A 158 -1.62 -0.88 -5.20
N ARG A 159 -2.02 -0.01 -6.11
CA ARG A 159 -1.61 1.39 -6.13
C ARG A 159 -2.44 2.18 -5.16
N LEU A 160 -1.80 2.65 -4.11
CA LEU A 160 -2.43 3.37 -3.03
C LEU A 160 -2.38 4.88 -3.24
N PRO A 161 -3.42 5.59 -2.76
CA PRO A 161 -3.39 7.04 -2.64
C PRO A 161 -2.55 7.46 -1.43
N LEU A 162 -2.53 8.76 -1.16
CA LEU A 162 -2.09 9.29 0.13
C LEU A 162 -2.99 8.75 1.24
N LEU A 163 -2.40 8.04 2.19
CA LEU A 163 -3.10 7.51 3.36
C LEU A 163 -3.25 8.59 4.44
N VAL A 164 -4.44 8.69 5.01
CA VAL A 164 -4.77 9.57 6.13
C VAL A 164 -5.14 8.73 7.36
N SER A 165 -4.54 9.05 8.51
CA SER A 165 -4.81 8.37 9.79
C SER A 165 -4.42 9.25 10.96
N ILE A 166 -5.30 9.30 11.97
CA ILE A 166 -5.07 10.06 13.22
C ILE A 166 -4.47 9.18 14.32
N ASP A 167 -4.75 7.89 14.32
CA ASP A 167 -4.22 6.91 15.26
C ASP A 167 -4.12 5.53 14.58
N PRO A 168 -2.91 5.07 14.30
CA PRO A 168 -1.62 5.75 14.49
C PRO A 168 -1.46 6.96 13.56
N ASP A 169 -0.67 7.94 14.01
CA ASP A 169 -0.40 9.17 13.25
C ASP A 169 0.19 8.87 11.87
N ASP A 170 -0.43 9.37 10.81
CA ASP A 170 0.23 9.47 9.52
C ASP A 170 1.32 10.56 9.53
N HIS A 171 1.98 10.79 8.40
CA HIS A 171 3.07 11.76 8.36
C HIS A 171 2.57 13.21 8.47
N VAL A 172 1.35 13.53 7.99
CA VAL A 172 0.75 14.90 8.08
C VAL A 172 0.41 15.19 9.54
N VAL A 173 -0.27 14.25 10.19
CA VAL A 173 -0.64 14.35 11.61
C VAL A 173 0.61 14.47 12.47
N ARG A 174 1.62 13.65 12.24
CA ARG A 174 2.88 13.67 12.99
C ARG A 174 3.63 15.00 12.83
N GLU A 175 3.73 15.50 11.61
CA GLU A 175 4.39 16.79 11.33
C GLU A 175 3.65 17.94 12.04
N ILE A 176 2.32 17.98 11.93
CA ILE A 176 1.50 19.02 12.58
C ILE A 176 1.64 18.93 14.10
N ARG A 177 1.45 17.75 14.72
CA ARG A 177 1.58 17.58 16.17
C ARG A 177 2.96 17.98 16.68
N THR A 178 4.01 17.58 15.97
CA THR A 178 5.39 17.83 16.38
C THR A 178 5.73 19.31 16.34
N ARG A 179 5.40 20.01 15.26
CA ARG A 179 5.73 21.43 15.11
C ARG A 179 4.86 22.31 15.98
N VAL A 180 3.56 22.11 15.94
CA VAL A 180 2.63 22.90 16.76
C VAL A 180 2.90 22.69 18.26
N GLY A 181 3.26 21.48 18.69
CA GLY A 181 3.69 21.19 20.06
C GLY A 181 4.95 21.96 20.49
N ARG A 182 5.75 22.45 19.52
CA ARG A 182 6.91 23.32 19.74
C ARG A 182 6.59 24.81 19.59
N GLY A 183 5.33 25.17 19.35
CA GLY A 183 4.92 26.56 19.07
C GLY A 183 5.27 27.02 17.65
N GLU A 184 5.59 26.11 16.73
CA GLU A 184 5.95 26.40 15.36
C GLU A 184 4.72 26.30 14.42
N THR A 185 4.81 26.96 13.27
CA THR A 185 3.85 26.75 12.16
C THR A 185 4.30 25.62 11.25
N THR A 186 3.34 25.01 10.52
CA THR A 186 3.62 24.05 9.45
C THR A 186 3.25 24.64 8.10
N THR A 187 3.93 24.23 7.02
CA THR A 187 3.69 24.74 5.68
C THR A 187 3.30 23.60 4.74
N TRP A 188 2.20 23.79 4.00
CA TRP A 188 1.62 22.78 3.11
C TRP A 188 1.31 23.37 1.73
N PHE A 189 1.43 22.53 0.69
CA PHE A 189 1.36 22.98 -0.68
C PHE A 189 -0.07 23.04 -1.22
N THR A 190 -0.39 24.14 -1.89
CA THR A 190 -1.69 24.36 -2.56
C THR A 190 -1.71 23.87 -4.00
N ASP A 191 -0.55 23.54 -4.56
CA ASP A 191 -0.32 23.07 -5.91
C ASP A 191 0.06 21.58 -5.99
N GLU A 192 -0.12 20.82 -4.91
CA GLU A 192 -0.02 19.37 -4.88
C GLU A 192 -1.37 18.75 -4.51
N THR A 193 -2.07 18.21 -5.51
CA THR A 193 -3.40 17.56 -5.35
C THR A 193 -3.27 16.04 -5.32
N ARG A 194 -4.03 15.41 -4.42
CA ARG A 194 -4.11 13.95 -4.23
C ARG A 194 -5.57 13.51 -4.09
N GLN A 195 -5.82 12.21 -4.14
CA GLN A 195 -7.09 11.57 -3.80
C GLN A 195 -6.94 10.75 -2.51
N PRO A 196 -6.83 11.40 -1.33
CA PRO A 196 -6.53 10.70 -0.09
C PRO A 196 -7.62 9.73 0.33
N ALA A 197 -7.24 8.64 1.01
CA ALA A 197 -8.17 7.70 1.62
C ALA A 197 -7.78 7.39 3.07
N LEU A 198 -8.74 6.95 3.89
CA LEU A 198 -8.48 6.52 5.26
C LEU A 198 -7.67 5.22 5.24
N ALA A 199 -6.60 5.18 6.04
CA ALA A 199 -5.70 4.03 6.09
C ALA A 199 -6.41 2.75 6.55
N GLU A 200 -7.41 2.86 7.42
CA GLU A 200 -8.27 1.76 7.85
C GLU A 200 -9.06 1.15 6.69
N GLU A 201 -9.77 1.98 5.93
CA GLU A 201 -10.58 1.52 4.79
C GLU A 201 -9.69 0.87 3.71
N VAL A 202 -8.52 1.44 3.45
CA VAL A 202 -7.54 0.88 2.52
C VAL A 202 -7.04 -0.48 3.02
N ALA A 203 -6.76 -0.65 4.31
CA ALA A 203 -6.35 -1.93 4.88
C ALA A 203 -7.44 -3.00 4.73
N ILE A 204 -8.70 -2.66 4.99
CA ILE A 204 -9.85 -3.56 4.76
C ILE A 204 -9.95 -3.96 3.28
N ALA A 205 -9.81 -3.00 2.36
CA ALA A 205 -9.83 -3.29 0.92
C ALA A 205 -8.68 -4.21 0.49
N ILE A 206 -7.49 -4.05 1.07
CA ILE A 206 -6.35 -4.95 0.81
C ILE A 206 -6.64 -6.36 1.32
N TRP A 207 -7.28 -6.53 2.47
CA TRP A 207 -7.73 -7.85 2.94
C TRP A 207 -8.78 -8.47 2.02
N ASN A 208 -9.73 -7.68 1.50
CA ASN A 208 -10.69 -8.15 0.50
C ASN A 208 -9.99 -8.61 -0.78
N ILE A 209 -8.99 -7.86 -1.27
CA ILE A 209 -8.16 -8.28 -2.41
C ILE A 209 -7.41 -9.58 -2.08
N ALA A 210 -6.81 -9.68 -0.90
CA ALA A 210 -6.06 -10.86 -0.46
C ALA A 210 -6.94 -12.12 -0.40
N GLY A 211 -8.21 -11.97 -0.02
CA GLY A 211 -9.20 -13.05 0.05
C GLY A 211 -9.74 -13.51 -1.31
N LEU A 212 -9.50 -12.79 -2.41
CA LEU A 212 -9.92 -13.22 -3.74
C LEU A 212 -9.08 -14.43 -4.21
N MET A 213 -9.67 -15.30 -5.00
CA MET A 213 -8.93 -16.36 -5.71
C MET A 213 -7.86 -15.76 -6.63
N ALA A 214 -6.71 -16.43 -6.77
CA ALA A 214 -5.56 -15.92 -7.49
C ALA A 214 -5.87 -15.40 -8.92
N PRO A 215 -6.68 -16.05 -9.76
CA PRO A 215 -7.02 -15.55 -11.09
C PRO A 215 -7.78 -14.20 -11.05
N VAL A 216 -8.66 -13.99 -10.05
CA VAL A 216 -9.41 -12.76 -9.87
C VAL A 216 -8.55 -11.68 -9.21
N ARG A 217 -7.74 -12.05 -8.22
CA ARG A 217 -6.85 -11.13 -7.50
C ARG A 217 -5.78 -10.52 -8.38
N ARG A 218 -5.24 -11.30 -9.32
CA ARG A 218 -4.11 -10.92 -10.20
C ARG A 218 -4.30 -9.59 -10.92
N GLY A 219 -3.20 -8.85 -11.11
CA GLY A 219 -3.14 -7.62 -11.89
C GLY A 219 -3.20 -6.37 -11.03
N THR A 220 -3.47 -5.22 -11.65
CA THR A 220 -3.42 -3.92 -10.99
C THR A 220 -4.76 -3.54 -10.38
N TRP A 221 -4.70 -2.96 -9.19
CA TRP A 221 -5.81 -2.38 -8.44
C TRP A 221 -5.49 -0.94 -8.07
N HIS A 222 -6.47 -0.06 -8.21
CA HIS A 222 -6.42 1.30 -7.70
C HIS A 222 -7.40 1.45 -6.53
N LEU A 223 -6.94 2.03 -5.41
CA LEU A 223 -7.79 2.37 -4.27
C LEU A 223 -7.83 3.90 -4.12
N ALA A 224 -8.48 4.59 -5.07
CA ALA A 224 -8.59 6.04 -5.03
C ALA A 224 -9.51 6.51 -3.89
N GLY A 225 -9.19 7.66 -3.26
CA GLY A 225 -10.11 8.31 -2.33
C GLY A 225 -11.27 8.99 -3.06
N SER A 226 -12.33 9.32 -2.31
CA SER A 226 -13.57 9.91 -2.86
C SER A 226 -13.45 11.36 -3.28
N GLU A 227 -12.40 12.07 -2.84
CA GLU A 227 -12.21 13.50 -3.02
C GLU A 227 -10.82 13.82 -3.57
N ARG A 228 -10.73 14.92 -4.30
CA ARG A 228 -9.43 15.50 -4.69
C ARG A 228 -9.14 16.69 -3.80
N LEU A 229 -8.05 16.63 -3.06
CA LEU A 229 -7.64 17.62 -2.08
C LEU A 229 -6.18 18.01 -2.28
N THR A 230 -5.88 19.28 -2.13
CA THR A 230 -4.49 19.74 -2.03
C THR A 230 -3.87 19.30 -0.71
N ARG A 231 -2.55 19.26 -0.65
CA ARG A 231 -1.83 18.95 0.59
C ARG A 231 -2.19 19.94 1.71
N TYR A 232 -2.46 21.19 1.34
CA TYR A 232 -2.91 22.22 2.28
C TYR A 232 -4.32 21.96 2.83
N GLU A 233 -5.28 21.60 1.98
CA GLU A 233 -6.64 21.25 2.41
C GLU A 233 -6.65 20.03 3.33
N ILE A 234 -5.83 19.00 3.03
CA ILE A 234 -5.66 17.85 3.91
C ILE A 234 -5.12 18.29 5.27
N ALA A 235 -4.10 19.14 5.29
CA ALA A 235 -3.53 19.65 6.54
C ALA A 235 -4.53 20.48 7.37
N LEU A 236 -5.40 21.27 6.72
CA LEU A 236 -6.47 22.00 7.40
C LEU A 236 -7.49 21.04 8.04
N ARG A 237 -7.90 19.98 7.35
CA ARG A 237 -8.81 18.97 7.92
C ARG A 237 -8.17 18.23 9.10
N VAL A 238 -6.87 17.90 9.00
CA VAL A 238 -6.13 17.33 10.13
C VAL A 238 -6.08 18.30 11.30
N ALA A 239 -5.81 19.59 11.06
CA ALA A 239 -5.77 20.61 12.11
C ALA A 239 -7.14 20.74 12.80
N ASP A 240 -8.22 20.80 12.04
CA ASP A 240 -9.58 20.84 12.58
C ASP A 240 -9.88 19.62 13.45
N ARG A 241 -9.59 18.42 12.96
CA ARG A 241 -9.77 17.15 13.68
C ARG A 241 -8.96 17.06 14.97
N LEU A 242 -7.79 17.71 15.01
CA LEU A 242 -6.91 17.80 16.18
C LEU A 242 -7.21 19.03 17.06
N GLN A 243 -8.20 19.85 16.71
CA GLN A 243 -8.54 21.12 17.38
C GLN A 243 -7.35 22.10 17.42
N ILE A 244 -6.55 22.10 16.36
CA ILE A 244 -5.42 23.02 16.17
C ILE A 244 -5.89 24.26 15.40
N ARG A 245 -5.46 25.42 15.86
CA ARG A 245 -5.79 26.71 15.22
C ARG A 245 -5.29 26.73 13.77
N PRO A 246 -6.15 27.11 12.79
CA PRO A 246 -5.80 27.06 11.37
C PRO A 246 -4.70 28.07 10.97
N ASP A 247 -4.48 29.14 11.73
CA ASP A 247 -3.40 30.12 11.49
C ASP A 247 -1.98 29.54 11.72
N LEU A 248 -1.88 28.36 12.34
CA LEU A 248 -0.64 27.59 12.45
C LEU A 248 -0.35 26.74 11.21
N ILE A 249 -1.31 26.62 10.30
CA ILE A 249 -1.20 25.86 9.04
C ILE A 249 -1.02 26.87 7.90
N ARG A 250 0.17 26.95 7.32
CA ARG A 250 0.49 27.92 6.28
C ARG A 250 0.39 27.31 4.89
N ALA A 251 -0.23 28.06 3.99
CA ALA A 251 -0.25 27.74 2.56
C ALA A 251 1.04 28.17 1.88
N ALA A 252 1.53 27.38 0.95
CA ALA A 252 2.61 27.72 0.03
C ALA A 252 2.44 27.03 -1.31
N VAL A 253 3.18 27.47 -2.31
CA VAL A 253 3.40 26.72 -3.54
C VAL A 253 4.70 25.94 -3.41
N THR A 254 4.79 24.81 -4.12
CA THR A 254 6.02 24.02 -4.10
C THR A 254 7.19 24.82 -4.67
N PRO A 255 8.34 24.89 -4.00
CA PRO A 255 9.51 25.65 -4.45
C PRO A 255 9.94 25.23 -5.85
N ALA A 256 10.42 26.21 -6.63
CA ALA A 256 11.01 25.97 -7.94
C ALA A 256 12.19 24.97 -7.83
N GLY A 257 12.28 24.05 -8.77
CA GLY A 257 13.33 23.02 -8.80
C GLY A 257 13.00 21.73 -8.03
N ILE A 258 11.94 21.70 -7.21
CA ILE A 258 11.47 20.45 -6.61
C ILE A 258 10.60 19.70 -7.62
N VAL A 259 11.12 18.58 -8.11
CA VAL A 259 10.41 17.69 -9.05
C VAL A 259 9.57 16.69 -8.26
N ARG A 260 8.24 16.87 -8.29
CA ARG A 260 7.26 15.99 -7.64
C ARG A 260 5.96 15.98 -8.46
N PRO A 261 5.18 14.90 -8.40
CA PRO A 261 3.84 14.90 -9.01
C PRO A 261 2.98 16.01 -8.40
N ARG A 262 2.41 16.87 -9.25
CA ARG A 262 1.58 18.00 -8.79
C ARG A 262 0.14 17.60 -8.58
N ASP A 263 -0.45 16.97 -9.57
CA ASP A 263 -1.87 16.66 -9.57
C ASP A 263 -2.09 15.21 -10.01
N ILE A 264 -2.06 14.29 -9.03
CA ILE A 264 -2.33 12.89 -9.29
C ILE A 264 -3.83 12.64 -9.26
N ALA A 265 -4.35 12.09 -10.35
CA ALA A 265 -5.70 11.58 -10.45
C ALA A 265 -5.66 10.16 -11.00
N PHE A 266 -6.42 9.25 -10.40
CA PHE A 266 -6.59 7.89 -10.89
C PHE A 266 -8.00 7.37 -10.60
N THR A 267 -8.48 6.46 -11.45
CA THR A 267 -9.78 5.82 -11.30
C THR A 267 -9.62 4.48 -10.59
N ASP A 268 -10.68 4.03 -9.98
CA ASP A 268 -10.75 2.81 -9.17
C ASP A 268 -11.90 1.90 -9.64
N ALA A 269 -12.12 1.87 -10.97
CA ALA A 269 -13.26 1.19 -11.57
C ALA A 269 -13.32 -0.30 -11.19
N ARG A 270 -12.19 -0.97 -11.20
CA ARG A 270 -12.07 -2.38 -10.81
C ARG A 270 -12.42 -2.60 -9.34
N ALA A 271 -11.87 -1.78 -8.43
CA ALA A 271 -12.14 -1.90 -7.00
C ALA A 271 -13.62 -1.63 -6.68
N ARG A 272 -14.25 -0.68 -7.36
CA ARG A 272 -15.70 -0.44 -7.25
C ARG A 272 -16.52 -1.64 -7.69
N ALA A 273 -16.17 -2.24 -8.82
CA ALA A 273 -16.91 -3.36 -9.39
C ALA A 273 -16.75 -4.66 -8.57
N GLU A 274 -15.52 -4.99 -8.17
CA GLU A 274 -15.18 -6.30 -7.59
C GLU A 274 -15.18 -6.31 -6.06
N LEU A 275 -14.95 -5.14 -5.40
CA LEU A 275 -14.84 -5.03 -3.93
C LEU A 275 -15.94 -4.15 -3.33
N ASN A 276 -16.80 -3.54 -4.13
CA ASN A 276 -17.73 -2.51 -3.68
C ASN A 276 -17.01 -1.35 -2.96
N TRP A 277 -15.85 -0.92 -3.51
CA TRP A 277 -15.03 0.14 -2.94
C TRP A 277 -15.71 1.50 -3.04
N HIS A 278 -16.11 2.05 -1.89
CA HIS A 278 -16.74 3.37 -1.77
C HIS A 278 -16.14 4.10 -0.57
N PRO A 279 -14.91 4.67 -0.71
CA PRO A 279 -14.21 5.27 0.41
C PRO A 279 -14.93 6.51 0.93
N SER A 280 -14.88 6.68 2.24
CA SER A 280 -15.39 7.87 2.92
C SER A 280 -14.57 9.10 2.59
N PRO A 281 -15.17 10.31 2.62
CA PRO A 281 -14.41 11.56 2.65
C PRO A 281 -13.47 11.60 3.86
N VAL A 282 -12.21 12.00 3.65
CA VAL A 282 -11.23 12.00 4.73
C VAL A 282 -11.49 13.15 5.72
N LEU A 283 -11.60 12.83 7.01
CA LEU A 283 -11.65 13.79 8.14
C LEU A 283 -12.70 14.91 7.96
N ARG A 284 -13.89 14.57 7.47
CA ARG A 284 -15.03 15.49 7.48
C ARG A 284 -15.73 15.48 8.82
#